data_0f73016af639f5507e122094544dc8e6
#
_entry.id   0f73016af639f5507e122094544dc8e6
#
_cell.length_a   1.000
_cell.length_b   1.000
_cell.length_c   1.000
_cell.angle_alpha   90.00
_cell.angle_beta   90.00
_cell.angle_gamma   90.00
#
_symmetry.space_group_name_H-M   'P 1'
#
loop_
_entity.id
_entity.type
_entity.pdbx_description
1 polymer ?
#
loop_
_entity_poly.entity_id
_entity_poly.type
_entity_poly.pdbx_seq_one_letter_code
_entity_poly.pdbx_strand_id
1 'polypeptide(L)'
;MSELTYLEKLLDGVKVEWQTLGKVLKRTKGTKITAGQMKALHKDNAPLKIFAGGKTVAFVDFKDIPEKDINREPSIIVKSRGIIEFEYYDKPFSHKNEMWSYHSNNDAISIKYIYYFLKINEGYFQKIGGKMQMPQIATPDTDKFEVPIPCPDNPEKSLAIQSEIVRILDKFTALTAELTAELNMRKKQYNYYRDQLLRFKEGEVEWKSLEDIALFRRGSFPQPYGNSEWYDGEGCMPFVQVADVADSGFTLHTKTKQQISKIAQSKSVFVEAGTIVVTLQGTIGRVAITQYDCYVDRTLAIFTNFKVKINKKYFAYQLKAK
;
A
#
# COMPACT_ATOMS: atom_id res chain seq x y z
N MET A 1 -19.19 -14.37 19.69
CA MET A 1 -19.94 -14.23 18.43
C MET A 1 -19.00 -13.63 17.40
N SER A 2 -18.85 -14.29 16.25
CA SER A 2 -18.02 -13.74 15.16
C SER A 2 -18.66 -12.44 14.66
N GLU A 3 -17.84 -11.49 14.20
CA GLU A 3 -18.34 -10.21 13.64
C GLU A 3 -19.29 -10.42 12.44
N LEU A 4 -19.07 -11.48 11.67
CA LEU A 4 -19.99 -11.91 10.59
C LEU A 4 -21.41 -12.17 11.11
N THR A 5 -21.57 -12.86 12.23
CA THR A 5 -22.89 -13.18 12.82
C THR A 5 -23.62 -11.91 13.30
N TYR A 6 -22.89 -10.86 13.67
CA TYR A 6 -23.48 -9.58 14.06
C TYR A 6 -23.99 -8.79 12.84
N LEU A 7 -23.19 -8.70 11.78
CA LEU A 7 -23.59 -8.03 10.53
C LEU A 7 -24.76 -8.75 9.84
N GLU A 8 -24.76 -10.08 9.83
CA GLU A 8 -25.87 -10.87 9.31
C GLU A 8 -27.17 -10.53 10.07
N LYS A 9 -27.12 -10.43 11.40
CA LYS A 9 -28.29 -10.03 12.20
C LYS A 9 -28.72 -8.58 11.98
N LEU A 10 -27.75 -7.68 11.79
CA LEU A 10 -28.04 -6.26 11.53
C LEU A 10 -28.76 -6.07 10.20
N LEU A 11 -28.41 -6.89 9.19
CA LEU A 11 -28.93 -6.81 7.83
C LEU A 11 -30.05 -7.81 7.54
N ASP A 12 -30.44 -8.65 8.50
CA ASP A 12 -31.48 -9.65 8.32
C ASP A 12 -32.82 -9.00 8.00
N GLY A 13 -33.43 -9.41 6.89
CA GLY A 13 -34.70 -8.87 6.39
C GLY A 13 -34.65 -7.40 5.96
N VAL A 14 -33.45 -6.81 5.80
CA VAL A 14 -33.30 -5.43 5.36
C VAL A 14 -33.51 -5.32 3.85
N LYS A 15 -34.55 -4.58 3.46
CA LYS A 15 -34.73 -4.17 2.06
C LYS A 15 -33.74 -3.06 1.74
N VAL A 16 -33.06 -3.18 0.62
CA VAL A 16 -32.10 -2.16 0.11
C VAL A 16 -32.65 -1.60 -1.19
N GLU A 17 -32.70 -0.27 -1.30
CA GLU A 17 -33.01 0.44 -2.53
C GLU A 17 -31.74 1.10 -3.08
N TRP A 18 -31.47 0.93 -4.37
CA TRP A 18 -30.39 1.60 -5.06
C TRP A 18 -30.88 2.93 -5.62
N GLN A 19 -30.21 4.01 -5.23
CA GLN A 19 -30.56 5.36 -5.66
C GLN A 19 -29.34 6.08 -6.19
N THR A 20 -29.54 6.92 -7.22
CA THR A 20 -28.42 7.70 -7.79
C THR A 20 -27.90 8.72 -6.79
N LEU A 21 -26.58 8.89 -6.76
CA LEU A 21 -25.88 9.79 -5.83
C LEU A 21 -26.43 11.22 -5.91
N GLY A 22 -26.67 11.73 -7.13
CA GLY A 22 -27.21 13.07 -7.35
C GLY A 22 -28.67 13.25 -6.85
N LYS A 23 -29.43 12.15 -6.64
CA LYS A 23 -30.75 12.18 -6.00
C LYS A 23 -30.65 12.17 -4.47
N VAL A 24 -29.67 11.44 -3.92
CA VAL A 24 -29.47 11.24 -2.48
C VAL A 24 -28.75 12.42 -1.83
N LEU A 25 -27.79 13.03 -2.54
CA LEU A 25 -26.90 14.08 -2.03
C LEU A 25 -26.98 15.33 -2.87
N LYS A 26 -26.70 16.48 -2.24
CA LYS A 26 -26.59 17.76 -2.92
C LYS A 26 -25.16 18.04 -3.30
N ARG A 27 -24.92 18.32 -4.60
CA ARG A 27 -23.62 18.69 -5.12
C ARG A 27 -23.33 20.17 -4.92
N THR A 28 -22.10 20.52 -4.52
CA THR A 28 -21.62 21.89 -4.39
C THR A 28 -20.60 22.22 -5.47
N LYS A 29 -20.52 23.50 -5.83
CA LYS A 29 -19.54 24.04 -6.77
C LYS A 29 -18.36 24.62 -6.01
N GLY A 30 -17.18 24.65 -6.66
CA GLY A 30 -15.97 25.23 -6.12
C GLY A 30 -15.85 26.73 -6.38
N THR A 31 -14.76 27.30 -5.86
CA THR A 31 -14.38 28.70 -6.07
C THR A 31 -13.45 28.85 -7.27
N LYS A 32 -13.51 30.00 -7.91
CA LYS A 32 -12.59 30.40 -8.99
C LYS A 32 -11.28 30.87 -8.38
N ILE A 33 -10.36 29.97 -8.18
CA ILE A 33 -9.02 30.29 -7.66
C ILE A 33 -7.94 29.56 -8.47
N THR A 34 -6.86 30.26 -8.79
CA THR A 34 -5.70 29.69 -9.49
C THR A 34 -4.71 29.07 -8.52
N ALA A 35 -3.84 28.18 -8.99
CA ALA A 35 -2.78 27.61 -8.17
C ALA A 35 -1.82 28.67 -7.61
N GLY A 36 -1.53 29.73 -8.39
CA GLY A 36 -0.72 30.87 -7.94
C GLY A 36 -1.37 31.63 -6.79
N GLN A 37 -2.68 31.91 -6.88
CA GLN A 37 -3.44 32.54 -5.79
C GLN A 37 -3.50 31.65 -4.54
N MET A 38 -3.73 30.34 -4.69
CA MET A 38 -3.69 29.41 -3.56
C MET A 38 -2.34 29.43 -2.84
N LYS A 39 -1.24 29.47 -3.60
CA LYS A 39 0.12 29.57 -3.03
C LYS A 39 0.35 30.91 -2.33
N ALA A 40 -0.11 32.01 -2.91
CA ALA A 40 0.05 33.36 -2.34
C ALA A 40 -0.78 33.59 -1.08
N LEU A 41 -1.97 32.98 -1.00
CA LEU A 41 -2.89 33.09 0.15
C LEU A 41 -2.61 32.06 1.24
N HIS A 42 -1.79 31.05 0.97
CA HIS A 42 -1.52 29.97 1.91
C HIS A 42 -0.85 30.50 3.18
N LYS A 43 -1.42 30.11 4.34
CA LYS A 43 -0.90 30.37 5.67
C LYS A 43 -0.99 29.11 6.51
N ASP A 44 0.11 28.74 7.15
CA ASP A 44 0.09 27.61 8.04
C ASP A 44 -0.96 27.81 9.14
N ASN A 45 -1.74 26.75 9.43
CA ASN A 45 -2.79 26.74 10.45
C ASN A 45 -3.99 27.69 10.20
N ALA A 46 -4.15 28.29 9.03
CA ALA A 46 -5.36 29.03 8.70
C ALA A 46 -6.60 28.11 8.69
N PRO A 47 -7.80 28.63 9.04
CA PRO A 47 -8.96 27.80 9.37
C PRO A 47 -9.68 27.18 8.18
N LEU A 48 -9.52 27.72 6.98
CA LEU A 48 -10.22 27.27 5.77
C LEU A 48 -9.29 26.50 4.84
N LYS A 49 -9.59 25.21 4.60
CA LYS A 49 -8.85 24.38 3.67
C LYS A 49 -9.41 24.51 2.25
N ILE A 50 -8.56 24.75 1.27
CA ILE A 50 -8.92 24.71 -0.15
C ILE A 50 -8.31 23.45 -0.79
N PHE A 51 -9.16 22.65 -1.42
CA PHE A 51 -8.74 21.47 -2.17
C PHE A 51 -8.49 21.81 -3.64
N ALA A 52 -7.44 21.23 -4.21
CA ALA A 52 -7.14 21.27 -5.63
C ALA A 52 -6.81 19.88 -6.17
N GLY A 53 -6.55 19.76 -7.46
CA GLY A 53 -6.27 18.48 -8.11
C GLY A 53 -5.13 17.71 -7.45
N GLY A 54 -5.27 16.40 -7.38
CA GLY A 54 -4.34 15.48 -6.72
C GLY A 54 -4.29 15.69 -5.20
N LYS A 55 -3.08 15.85 -4.65
CA LYS A 55 -2.84 16.07 -3.21
C LYS A 55 -2.64 17.54 -2.84
N THR A 56 -2.84 18.45 -3.77
CA THR A 56 -2.59 19.89 -3.55
C THR A 56 -3.68 20.49 -2.67
N VAL A 57 -3.27 21.15 -1.60
CA VAL A 57 -4.15 21.88 -0.68
C VAL A 57 -3.53 23.22 -0.29
N ALA A 58 -4.36 24.18 0.10
CA ALA A 58 -3.93 25.41 0.75
C ALA A 58 -4.80 25.69 1.97
N PHE A 59 -4.25 26.34 2.99
CA PHE A 59 -4.98 26.83 4.14
C PHE A 59 -5.03 28.36 4.05
N VAL A 60 -6.20 28.97 4.21
CA VAL A 60 -6.42 30.41 4.02
C VAL A 60 -7.39 30.95 5.07
N ASP A 61 -7.45 32.27 5.21
CA ASP A 61 -8.45 32.90 6.06
C ASP A 61 -9.84 32.90 5.39
N PHE A 62 -10.91 32.89 6.16
CA PHE A 62 -12.29 32.92 5.63
C PHE A 62 -12.55 34.11 4.70
N LYS A 63 -11.95 35.27 4.98
CA LYS A 63 -12.08 36.50 4.18
C LYS A 63 -11.48 36.38 2.77
N ASP A 64 -10.60 35.42 2.53
CA ASP A 64 -9.89 35.26 1.25
C ASP A 64 -10.74 34.51 0.22
N ILE A 65 -11.86 33.93 0.64
CA ILE A 65 -12.79 33.17 -0.21
C ILE A 65 -14.19 33.74 -0.09
N PRO A 66 -14.93 33.90 -1.19
CA PRO A 66 -16.33 34.33 -1.14
C PRO A 66 -17.17 33.42 -0.23
N GLU A 67 -17.98 33.97 0.68
CA GLU A 67 -18.77 33.21 1.64
C GLU A 67 -19.64 32.12 0.98
N LYS A 68 -20.20 32.41 -0.19
CA LYS A 68 -21.02 31.46 -0.98
C LYS A 68 -20.24 30.22 -1.48
N ASP A 69 -18.92 30.29 -1.50
CA ASP A 69 -18.03 29.20 -1.95
C ASP A 69 -17.39 28.44 -0.78
N ILE A 70 -17.79 28.79 0.46
CA ILE A 70 -17.35 28.12 1.68
C ILE A 70 -18.37 27.05 2.07
N ASN A 71 -17.94 25.81 2.12
CA ASN A 71 -18.74 24.68 2.55
C ASN A 71 -18.49 24.44 4.04
N ARG A 72 -19.56 24.35 4.82
CA ARG A 72 -19.49 24.15 6.29
C ARG A 72 -20.02 22.80 6.74
N GLU A 73 -20.75 22.11 5.84
CA GLU A 73 -21.36 20.80 6.12
C GLU A 73 -20.35 19.69 5.88
N PRO A 74 -20.40 18.61 6.71
CA PRO A 74 -19.65 17.39 6.42
C PRO A 74 -19.90 16.93 4.98
N SER A 75 -18.84 16.70 4.24
CA SER A 75 -18.93 16.52 2.78
C SER A 75 -17.99 15.43 2.25
N ILE A 76 -18.34 14.89 1.10
CA ILE A 76 -17.48 14.04 0.29
C ILE A 76 -16.90 14.88 -0.84
N ILE A 77 -15.61 15.07 -0.83
CA ILE A 77 -14.87 15.81 -1.87
C ILE A 77 -14.49 14.83 -2.97
N VAL A 78 -14.83 15.17 -4.21
CA VAL A 78 -14.49 14.39 -5.40
C VAL A 78 -13.27 15.00 -6.07
N LYS A 79 -12.15 14.30 -5.96
CA LYS A 79 -10.93 14.64 -6.70
C LYS A 79 -11.04 14.02 -8.09
N SER A 80 -11.48 14.84 -9.02
CA SER A 80 -11.94 14.40 -10.35
C SER A 80 -10.83 14.32 -11.39
N ARG A 81 -9.61 14.77 -11.10
CA ARG A 81 -8.53 14.90 -12.08
C ARG A 81 -7.17 14.47 -11.50
N GLY A 82 -6.39 13.74 -12.29
CA GLY A 82 -5.12 13.17 -11.90
C GLY A 82 -5.33 11.90 -11.09
N ILE A 83 -5.26 11.96 -9.78
CA ILE A 83 -5.61 10.85 -8.90
C ILE A 83 -7.10 10.98 -8.57
N ILE A 84 -7.92 10.08 -9.11
CA ILE A 84 -9.37 10.05 -8.84
C ILE A 84 -9.58 9.35 -7.52
N GLU A 85 -10.07 10.10 -6.53
CA GLU A 85 -10.35 9.60 -5.18
C GLU A 85 -11.46 10.41 -4.50
N PHE A 86 -12.04 9.83 -3.46
CA PHE A 86 -13.00 10.48 -2.59
C PHE A 86 -12.39 10.77 -1.22
N GLU A 87 -12.60 11.99 -0.69
CA GLU A 87 -12.12 12.39 0.64
C GLU A 87 -13.31 12.89 1.49
N TYR A 88 -13.50 12.30 2.66
CA TYR A 88 -14.44 12.82 3.66
C TYR A 88 -13.79 13.99 4.41
N TYR A 89 -14.55 15.09 4.56
CA TYR A 89 -14.09 16.24 5.31
C TYR A 89 -15.25 16.92 6.04
N ASP A 90 -15.06 17.19 7.33
CA ASP A 90 -16.08 17.68 8.26
C ASP A 90 -15.80 19.06 8.87
N LYS A 91 -14.77 19.75 8.36
CA LYS A 91 -14.44 21.12 8.74
C LYS A 91 -14.75 22.07 7.58
N PRO A 92 -14.83 23.40 7.83
CA PRO A 92 -15.02 24.36 6.75
C PRO A 92 -13.98 24.25 5.65
N PHE A 93 -14.42 24.23 4.41
CA PHE A 93 -13.55 24.09 3.24
C PHE A 93 -14.10 24.76 2.01
N SER A 94 -13.25 24.91 1.03
CA SER A 94 -13.60 25.19 -0.36
C SER A 94 -12.80 24.26 -1.28
N HIS A 95 -13.10 24.27 -2.56
CA HIS A 95 -12.30 23.56 -3.58
C HIS A 95 -12.28 24.33 -4.88
N LYS A 96 -11.31 24.02 -5.75
CA LYS A 96 -11.25 24.62 -7.09
C LYS A 96 -12.43 24.18 -7.96
N ASN A 97 -12.77 24.99 -8.95
CA ASN A 97 -13.92 24.77 -9.84
C ASN A 97 -13.89 23.45 -10.62
N GLU A 98 -12.74 22.89 -10.88
CA GLU A 98 -12.60 21.58 -11.54
C GLU A 98 -12.97 20.39 -10.64
N MET A 99 -13.22 20.63 -9.36
CA MET A 99 -13.67 19.66 -8.39
C MET A 99 -15.10 19.94 -7.95
N TRP A 100 -15.71 19.00 -7.30
CA TRP A 100 -17.01 19.17 -6.62
C TRP A 100 -17.04 18.39 -5.34
N SER A 101 -18.04 18.66 -4.52
CA SER A 101 -18.29 17.91 -3.30
C SER A 101 -19.79 17.60 -3.19
N TYR A 102 -20.10 16.65 -2.34
CA TYR A 102 -21.47 16.29 -1.99
C TYR A 102 -21.67 16.40 -0.49
N HIS A 103 -22.82 16.94 -0.07
CA HIS A 103 -23.29 16.90 1.31
C HIS A 103 -24.75 16.39 1.37
N SER A 104 -25.20 15.97 2.54
CA SER A 104 -26.59 15.57 2.74
C SER A 104 -27.43 16.74 3.27
N ASN A 105 -28.62 16.92 2.70
CA ASN A 105 -29.67 17.78 3.27
C ASN A 105 -30.77 16.91 3.92
N ASN A 106 -30.55 15.59 4.03
CA ASN A 106 -31.51 14.65 4.60
C ASN A 106 -30.87 13.99 5.82
N ASP A 107 -31.45 14.23 6.99
CA ASP A 107 -30.94 13.69 8.25
C ASP A 107 -31.01 12.15 8.33
N ALA A 108 -31.79 11.50 7.46
CA ALA A 108 -31.81 10.04 7.34
C ALA A 108 -30.63 9.45 6.52
N ILE A 109 -29.77 10.29 5.94
CA ILE A 109 -28.63 9.87 5.13
C ILE A 109 -27.33 10.25 5.81
N SER A 110 -26.59 9.27 6.25
CA SER A 110 -25.22 9.45 6.76
C SER A 110 -24.26 9.69 5.60
N ILE A 111 -23.75 10.92 5.49
CA ILE A 111 -22.75 11.27 4.46
C ILE A 111 -21.51 10.39 4.55
N LYS A 112 -21.11 9.98 5.74
CA LYS A 112 -19.95 9.13 5.96
C LYS A 112 -20.18 7.68 5.54
N TYR A 113 -21.41 7.18 5.64
CA TYR A 113 -21.82 5.89 5.07
C TYR A 113 -21.66 5.89 3.54
N ILE A 114 -22.18 6.92 2.88
CA ILE A 114 -22.02 7.09 1.43
C ILE A 114 -20.54 7.24 1.05
N TYR A 115 -19.75 7.98 1.83
CA TYR A 115 -18.31 8.09 1.63
C TYR A 115 -17.64 6.72 1.62
N TYR A 116 -17.91 5.86 2.60
CA TYR A 116 -17.31 4.53 2.64
C TYR A 116 -17.71 3.69 1.43
N PHE A 117 -18.95 3.79 1.00
CA PHE A 117 -19.43 3.09 -0.19
C PHE A 117 -18.70 3.58 -1.47
N LEU A 118 -18.52 4.89 -1.63
CA LEU A 118 -17.76 5.45 -2.74
C LEU A 118 -16.29 5.04 -2.66
N LYS A 119 -15.72 4.96 -1.46
CA LYS A 119 -14.32 4.59 -1.23
C LYS A 119 -14.00 3.17 -1.72
N ILE A 120 -14.84 2.19 -1.46
CA ILE A 120 -14.65 0.83 -1.97
C ILE A 120 -14.84 0.73 -3.49
N ASN A 121 -15.53 1.70 -4.10
CA ASN A 121 -15.77 1.78 -5.54
C ASN A 121 -14.81 2.73 -6.28
N GLU A 122 -13.77 3.26 -5.65
CA GLU A 122 -12.79 4.14 -6.30
C GLU A 122 -12.17 3.52 -7.55
N GLY A 123 -11.91 2.21 -7.53
CA GLY A 123 -11.36 1.49 -8.68
C GLY A 123 -12.26 1.55 -9.93
N TYR A 124 -13.58 1.60 -9.77
CA TYR A 124 -14.51 1.80 -10.87
C TYR A 124 -14.31 3.19 -11.50
N PHE A 125 -14.27 4.26 -10.69
CA PHE A 125 -14.09 5.62 -11.17
C PHE A 125 -12.71 5.84 -11.79
N GLN A 126 -11.67 5.24 -11.23
CA GLN A 126 -10.32 5.27 -11.79
C GLN A 126 -10.27 4.58 -13.16
N LYS A 127 -10.99 3.48 -13.34
CA LYS A 127 -11.06 2.74 -14.61
C LYS A 127 -11.77 3.56 -15.69
N ILE A 128 -12.90 4.19 -15.40
CA ILE A 128 -13.63 5.01 -16.37
C ILE A 128 -12.87 6.29 -16.72
N GLY A 129 -12.23 6.92 -15.73
CA GLY A 129 -11.43 8.14 -15.92
C GLY A 129 -10.05 7.91 -16.54
N GLY A 130 -9.51 6.69 -16.46
CA GLY A 130 -8.16 6.34 -16.91
C GLY A 130 -7.99 6.22 -18.43
N LYS A 131 -9.04 6.46 -19.21
CA LYS A 131 -9.01 6.38 -20.69
C LYS A 131 -8.28 7.56 -21.36
N MET A 132 -7.97 8.61 -20.62
CA MET A 132 -7.28 9.80 -21.10
C MET A 132 -5.82 9.85 -20.62
N GLN A 133 -4.98 10.63 -21.34
CA GLN A 133 -3.58 10.86 -20.95
C GLN A 133 -3.46 11.41 -19.52
N MET A 134 -4.41 12.23 -19.08
CA MET A 134 -4.60 12.62 -17.67
C MET A 134 -5.93 12.06 -17.20
N PRO A 135 -5.94 11.14 -16.22
CA PRO A 135 -7.17 10.57 -15.69
C PRO A 135 -8.15 11.66 -15.24
N GLN A 136 -9.41 11.53 -15.66
CA GLN A 136 -10.44 12.51 -15.34
C GLN A 136 -11.82 11.86 -15.39
N ILE A 137 -12.69 12.25 -14.43
CA ILE A 137 -14.13 11.98 -14.44
C ILE A 137 -14.91 13.31 -14.51
N ALA A 138 -16.16 13.20 -14.94
CA ALA A 138 -17.10 14.32 -15.00
C ALA A 138 -18.22 14.16 -13.96
N THR A 139 -18.95 15.24 -13.69
CA THR A 139 -20.05 15.21 -12.71
C THR A 139 -21.12 14.16 -12.99
N PRO A 140 -21.52 13.85 -14.24
CA PRO A 140 -22.47 12.78 -14.50
C PRO A 140 -21.99 11.39 -14.12
N ASP A 141 -20.67 11.16 -14.08
CA ASP A 141 -20.11 9.86 -13.70
C ASP A 141 -20.37 9.55 -12.22
N THR A 142 -20.37 10.59 -11.38
CA THR A 142 -20.72 10.46 -9.96
C THR A 142 -22.22 10.66 -9.69
N ASP A 143 -22.86 11.64 -10.33
CA ASP A 143 -24.29 11.92 -10.10
C ASP A 143 -25.18 10.71 -10.44
N LYS A 144 -24.84 9.93 -11.47
CA LYS A 144 -25.59 8.74 -11.91
C LYS A 144 -25.17 7.45 -11.21
N PHE A 145 -24.11 7.49 -10.44
CA PHE A 145 -23.66 6.32 -9.70
C PHE A 145 -24.67 5.96 -8.61
N GLU A 146 -25.05 4.68 -8.55
CA GLU A 146 -26.04 4.21 -7.60
C GLU A 146 -25.40 3.82 -6.26
N VAL A 147 -26.05 4.21 -5.17
CA VAL A 147 -25.67 3.92 -3.80
C VAL A 147 -26.80 3.18 -3.07
N PRO A 148 -26.48 2.22 -2.20
CA PRO A 148 -27.49 1.44 -1.51
C PRO A 148 -28.03 2.19 -0.29
N ILE A 149 -29.37 2.30 -0.19
CA ILE A 149 -30.05 2.87 0.96
C ILE A 149 -30.80 1.74 1.67
N PRO A 150 -30.40 1.36 2.89
CA PRO A 150 -31.07 0.32 3.66
C PRO A 150 -32.39 0.87 4.24
N CYS A 151 -33.44 0.04 4.30
CA CYS A 151 -34.75 0.37 4.86
C CYS A 151 -35.31 1.72 4.39
N PRO A 152 -35.52 1.96 3.07
CA PRO A 152 -35.93 3.25 2.55
C PRO A 152 -37.27 3.75 3.11
N ASP A 153 -38.13 2.81 3.47
CA ASP A 153 -39.47 3.08 4.04
C ASP A 153 -39.44 3.38 5.57
N ASN A 154 -38.26 3.25 6.21
CA ASN A 154 -38.08 3.54 7.64
C ASN A 154 -36.75 4.33 7.86
N PRO A 155 -36.84 5.68 7.83
CA PRO A 155 -35.64 6.54 7.96
C PRO A 155 -34.82 6.33 9.23
N GLU A 156 -35.48 6.11 10.39
CA GLU A 156 -34.80 5.89 11.67
C GLU A 156 -34.00 4.58 11.65
N LYS A 157 -34.60 3.48 11.18
CA LYS A 157 -33.94 2.19 11.04
C LYS A 157 -32.82 2.29 10.01
N SER A 158 -33.05 2.99 8.91
CA SER A 158 -32.02 3.25 7.87
C SER A 158 -30.80 3.92 8.46
N LEU A 159 -30.97 5.02 9.18
CA LEU A 159 -29.91 5.79 9.80
C LEU A 159 -29.16 4.96 10.87
N ALA A 160 -29.88 4.17 11.67
CA ALA A 160 -29.29 3.29 12.68
C ALA A 160 -28.34 2.27 12.03
N ILE A 161 -28.76 1.64 10.93
CA ILE A 161 -27.92 0.69 10.18
C ILE A 161 -26.71 1.40 9.58
N GLN A 162 -26.90 2.54 8.89
CA GLN A 162 -25.82 3.32 8.32
C GLN A 162 -24.79 3.75 9.38
N SER A 163 -25.26 4.23 10.53
CA SER A 163 -24.43 4.69 11.64
C SER A 163 -23.61 3.55 12.25
N GLU A 164 -24.20 2.36 12.37
CA GLU A 164 -23.48 1.20 12.91
C GLU A 164 -22.40 0.70 11.93
N ILE A 165 -22.69 0.69 10.63
CA ILE A 165 -21.67 0.40 9.60
C ILE A 165 -20.53 1.41 9.69
N VAL A 166 -20.83 2.70 9.79
CA VAL A 166 -19.83 3.77 9.95
C VAL A 166 -18.99 3.56 11.20
N ARG A 167 -19.63 3.28 12.35
CA ARG A 167 -18.93 3.02 13.62
C ARG A 167 -17.90 1.90 13.50
N ILE A 168 -18.29 0.79 12.85
CA ILE A 168 -17.41 -0.36 12.65
C ILE A 168 -16.22 0.03 11.74
N LEU A 169 -16.52 0.66 10.59
CA LEU A 169 -15.49 1.03 9.62
C LEU A 169 -14.53 2.11 10.15
N ASP A 170 -15.04 3.08 10.93
CA ASP A 170 -14.21 4.08 11.61
C ASP A 170 -13.22 3.44 12.58
N LYS A 171 -13.70 2.47 13.39
CA LYS A 171 -12.86 1.74 14.33
C LYS A 171 -11.72 0.99 13.61
N PHE A 172 -12.02 0.29 12.52
CA PHE A 172 -10.99 -0.41 11.74
C PHE A 172 -10.03 0.57 11.06
N THR A 173 -10.54 1.69 10.57
CA THR A 173 -9.71 2.74 9.95
C THR A 173 -8.73 3.34 10.95
N ALA A 174 -9.20 3.67 12.16
CA ALA A 174 -8.36 4.17 13.24
C ALA A 174 -7.30 3.14 13.66
N LEU A 175 -7.69 1.89 13.86
CA LEU A 175 -6.77 0.80 14.21
C LEU A 175 -5.70 0.58 13.14
N THR A 176 -6.09 0.60 11.87
CA THR A 176 -5.15 0.45 10.75
C THR A 176 -4.13 1.61 10.71
N ALA A 177 -4.59 2.84 10.97
CA ALA A 177 -3.71 4.01 11.05
C ALA A 177 -2.72 3.89 12.21
N GLU A 178 -3.17 3.47 13.40
CA GLU A 178 -2.32 3.25 14.57
C GLU A 178 -1.26 2.17 14.31
N LEU A 179 -1.67 1.00 13.82
CA LEU A 179 -0.76 -0.09 13.48
C LEU A 179 0.28 0.32 12.42
N THR A 180 -0.14 1.10 11.43
CA THR A 180 0.76 1.63 10.40
C THR A 180 1.78 2.60 10.99
N ALA A 181 1.35 3.48 11.88
CA ALA A 181 2.24 4.42 12.59
C ALA A 181 3.24 3.66 13.47
N GLU A 182 2.77 2.66 14.23
CA GLU A 182 3.64 1.82 15.05
C GLU A 182 4.66 1.06 14.18
N LEU A 183 4.24 0.43 13.10
CA LEU A 183 5.13 -0.27 12.17
C LEU A 183 6.24 0.66 11.65
N ASN A 184 5.89 1.89 11.30
CA ASN A 184 6.87 2.88 10.82
C ASN A 184 7.85 3.30 11.92
N MET A 185 7.37 3.49 13.16
CA MET A 185 8.25 3.76 14.30
C MET A 185 9.19 2.59 14.58
N ARG A 186 8.69 1.34 14.56
CA ARG A 186 9.52 0.14 14.76
C ARG A 186 10.57 -0.02 13.66
N LYS A 187 10.23 0.26 12.41
CA LYS A 187 11.20 0.27 11.30
C LYS A 187 12.31 1.31 11.51
N LYS A 188 11.96 2.53 11.94
CA LYS A 188 12.95 3.57 12.26
C LYS A 188 13.86 3.14 13.42
N GLN A 189 13.27 2.61 14.49
CA GLN A 189 14.01 2.10 15.65
C GLN A 189 14.97 0.95 15.26
N TYR A 190 14.48 -0.01 14.48
CA TYR A 190 15.30 -1.11 13.98
C TYR A 190 16.50 -0.60 13.15
N ASN A 191 16.27 0.33 12.21
CA ASN A 191 17.34 0.89 11.38
C ASN A 191 18.37 1.63 12.25
N TYR A 192 17.91 2.44 13.21
CA TYR A 192 18.80 3.15 14.14
C TYR A 192 19.71 2.18 14.91
N TYR A 193 19.15 1.19 15.58
CA TYR A 193 19.96 0.23 16.36
C TYR A 193 20.84 -0.64 15.46
N ARG A 194 20.33 -1.09 14.31
CA ARG A 194 21.16 -1.82 13.34
C ARG A 194 22.40 -1.02 12.97
N ASP A 195 22.21 0.24 12.61
CA ASP A 195 23.31 1.10 12.17
C ASP A 195 24.29 1.41 13.31
N GLN A 196 23.79 1.58 14.54
CA GLN A 196 24.64 1.75 15.73
C GLN A 196 25.44 0.49 16.06
N LEU A 197 24.80 -0.68 16.04
CA LEU A 197 25.44 -1.96 16.42
C LEU A 197 26.42 -2.49 15.37
N LEU A 198 26.26 -2.07 14.12
CA LEU A 198 27.14 -2.52 13.00
C LEU A 198 28.16 -1.47 12.60
N ARG A 199 28.20 -0.30 13.24
CA ARG A 199 29.18 0.75 13.01
C ARG A 199 30.31 0.61 14.04
N PHE A 200 31.51 0.40 13.53
CA PHE A 200 32.75 0.36 14.33
C PHE A 200 33.64 1.53 13.95
N LYS A 201 34.35 2.09 14.92
CA LYS A 201 35.36 3.11 14.66
C LYS A 201 36.65 2.45 14.16
N GLU A 202 37.48 3.23 13.51
CA GLU A 202 38.81 2.81 13.10
C GLU A 202 39.63 2.36 14.33
N GLY A 203 40.24 1.18 14.26
CA GLY A 203 40.98 0.59 15.36
C GLY A 203 40.17 -0.22 16.39
N GLU A 204 38.85 -0.15 16.40
CA GLU A 204 38.02 -0.96 17.32
C GLU A 204 37.88 -2.43 16.86
N VAL A 205 38.04 -2.69 15.56
CA VAL A 205 37.90 -4.02 14.96
C VAL A 205 38.93 -4.24 13.86
N GLU A 206 39.28 -5.48 13.63
CA GLU A 206 40.07 -5.87 12.46
C GLU A 206 39.15 -6.01 11.23
N TRP A 207 39.45 -5.27 10.19
CA TRP A 207 38.75 -5.37 8.91
C TRP A 207 39.34 -6.48 8.06
N LYS A 208 38.50 -7.40 7.57
CA LYS A 208 38.88 -8.49 6.69
C LYS A 208 38.17 -8.36 5.35
N SER A 209 38.83 -8.73 4.28
CA SER A 209 38.21 -8.87 2.96
C SER A 209 37.19 -10.05 2.99
N LEU A 210 36.24 -10.07 2.06
CA LEU A 210 35.32 -11.20 1.94
C LEU A 210 36.08 -12.50 1.61
N GLU A 211 37.16 -12.40 0.84
CA GLU A 211 38.02 -13.54 0.48
C GLU A 211 38.77 -14.11 1.68
N ASP A 212 39.10 -13.30 2.68
CA ASP A 212 39.73 -13.76 3.93
C ASP A 212 38.72 -14.47 4.83
N ILE A 213 37.41 -14.17 4.68
CA ILE A 213 36.33 -14.71 5.54
C ILE A 213 35.78 -16.01 4.98
N ALA A 214 35.49 -16.09 3.67
CA ALA A 214 34.84 -17.24 3.06
C ALA A 214 35.22 -17.37 1.58
N LEU A 215 35.01 -18.57 1.04
CA LEU A 215 34.97 -18.72 -0.40
C LEU A 215 33.61 -18.28 -0.91
N PHE A 216 33.58 -17.56 -2.02
CA PHE A 216 32.34 -17.20 -2.68
C PHE A 216 32.41 -17.44 -4.19
N ARG A 217 31.29 -17.81 -4.76
CA ARG A 217 31.14 -18.03 -6.20
C ARG A 217 29.71 -17.72 -6.63
N ARG A 218 29.49 -17.57 -7.92
CA ARG A 218 28.12 -17.52 -8.47
C ARG A 218 27.51 -18.91 -8.52
N GLY A 219 26.19 -18.98 -8.42
CA GLY A 219 25.44 -20.15 -8.81
C GLY A 219 25.56 -20.42 -10.32
N SER A 220 24.91 -21.47 -10.80
CA SER A 220 24.88 -21.79 -12.23
C SER A 220 23.57 -22.45 -12.64
N PHE A 221 23.26 -22.33 -13.92
CA PHE A 221 22.10 -22.96 -14.51
C PHE A 221 22.36 -23.21 -16.02
N PRO A 222 21.90 -24.34 -16.58
CA PRO A 222 22.07 -24.64 -17.99
C PRO A 222 21.26 -23.69 -18.89
N GLN A 223 21.78 -23.42 -20.07
CA GLN A 223 21.14 -22.56 -21.06
C GLN A 223 20.48 -23.39 -22.17
N PRO A 224 19.42 -22.90 -22.84
CA PRO A 224 18.67 -21.67 -22.54
C PRO A 224 17.69 -21.87 -21.38
N TYR A 225 17.38 -20.78 -20.65
CA TYR A 225 16.41 -20.82 -19.54
C TYR A 225 14.99 -21.28 -19.97
N GLY A 226 14.62 -21.12 -21.22
CA GLY A 226 13.31 -21.51 -21.75
C GLY A 226 13.16 -23.00 -22.07
N ASN A 227 14.20 -23.83 -21.90
CA ASN A 227 14.07 -25.25 -22.15
C ASN A 227 13.30 -25.93 -21.01
N SER A 228 12.12 -26.50 -21.34
CA SER A 228 11.24 -27.16 -20.39
C SER A 228 11.85 -28.40 -19.71
N GLU A 229 12.84 -29.06 -20.32
CA GLU A 229 13.54 -30.22 -19.73
C GLU A 229 14.34 -29.87 -18.48
N TRP A 230 14.65 -28.58 -18.30
CA TRP A 230 15.37 -28.11 -17.11
C TRP A 230 14.51 -28.00 -15.86
N TYR A 231 13.19 -28.06 -15.99
CA TYR A 231 12.27 -27.78 -14.89
C TYR A 231 11.39 -28.97 -14.56
N ASP A 232 11.00 -29.05 -13.27
CA ASP A 232 10.05 -30.03 -12.75
C ASP A 232 10.43 -31.50 -12.99
N GLY A 233 9.50 -32.41 -12.81
CA GLY A 233 9.67 -33.84 -13.00
C GLY A 233 10.02 -34.62 -11.73
N GLU A 234 10.20 -35.92 -11.87
CA GLU A 234 10.52 -36.80 -10.76
C GLU A 234 11.91 -36.51 -10.17
N GLY A 235 11.96 -36.29 -8.86
CA GLY A 235 13.20 -35.94 -8.13
C GLY A 235 13.70 -34.53 -8.42
N CYS A 236 12.81 -33.61 -8.85
CA CYS A 236 13.10 -32.19 -8.94
C CYS A 236 13.43 -31.61 -7.56
N MET A 237 14.24 -30.53 -7.55
CA MET A 237 14.66 -29.84 -6.33
C MET A 237 14.45 -28.32 -6.44
N PRO A 238 14.30 -27.62 -5.29
CA PRO A 238 14.13 -26.18 -5.27
C PRO A 238 15.26 -25.45 -6.04
N PHE A 239 14.88 -24.49 -6.86
CA PHE A 239 15.80 -23.63 -7.62
C PHE A 239 15.64 -22.19 -7.18
N VAL A 240 16.67 -21.66 -6.52
CA VAL A 240 16.66 -20.34 -5.91
C VAL A 240 17.13 -19.30 -6.93
N GLN A 241 16.24 -18.36 -7.20
CA GLN A 241 16.46 -17.18 -8.04
C GLN A 241 16.28 -15.91 -7.21
N VAL A 242 16.52 -14.73 -7.80
CA VAL A 242 16.37 -13.43 -7.11
C VAL A 242 14.98 -13.25 -6.49
N ALA A 243 13.95 -13.71 -7.19
CA ALA A 243 12.55 -13.61 -6.73
C ALA A 243 12.23 -14.46 -5.50
N ASP A 244 13.07 -15.46 -5.18
CA ASP A 244 12.86 -16.37 -4.05
C ASP A 244 13.51 -15.86 -2.76
N VAL A 245 14.34 -14.80 -2.85
CA VAL A 245 14.95 -14.17 -1.69
C VAL A 245 13.99 -13.15 -1.09
N ALA A 246 13.57 -13.37 0.16
CA ALA A 246 12.65 -12.49 0.84
C ALA A 246 13.22 -11.07 1.06
N ASP A 247 12.35 -10.08 1.08
CA ASP A 247 12.73 -8.67 1.29
C ASP A 247 13.33 -8.39 2.67
N SER A 248 13.01 -9.24 3.64
CA SER A 248 13.44 -9.10 5.04
C SER A 248 13.68 -10.46 5.69
N GLY A 249 14.32 -10.46 6.86
CA GLY A 249 14.48 -11.66 7.70
C GLY A 249 15.65 -12.55 7.33
N PHE A 250 16.40 -12.27 6.28
CA PHE A 250 17.49 -13.13 5.78
C PHE A 250 17.03 -14.55 5.45
N THR A 251 15.86 -14.69 4.83
CA THR A 251 15.25 -15.97 4.48
C THR A 251 14.95 -16.06 2.99
N LEU A 252 14.79 -17.28 2.50
CA LEU A 252 14.12 -17.55 1.25
C LEU A 252 12.59 -17.61 1.49
N HIS A 253 11.81 -17.52 0.44
CA HIS A 253 10.38 -17.88 0.52
C HIS A 253 10.25 -19.38 0.85
N THR A 254 9.13 -19.78 1.46
CA THR A 254 8.89 -21.18 1.87
C THR A 254 8.88 -22.17 0.71
N LYS A 255 8.60 -21.68 -0.49
CA LYS A 255 8.70 -22.43 -1.75
C LYS A 255 9.37 -21.55 -2.79
N THR A 256 10.26 -22.12 -3.60
CA THR A 256 10.83 -21.48 -4.76
C THR A 256 9.78 -21.38 -5.87
N LYS A 257 9.89 -20.35 -6.68
CA LYS A 257 9.03 -20.14 -7.85
C LYS A 257 9.17 -21.27 -8.87
N GLN A 258 10.36 -21.85 -8.99
CA GLN A 258 10.67 -22.95 -9.90
C GLN A 258 11.42 -24.06 -9.18
N GLN A 259 11.32 -25.28 -9.72
CA GLN A 259 12.12 -26.41 -9.34
C GLN A 259 12.88 -26.92 -10.57
N ILE A 260 14.06 -27.49 -10.38
CA ILE A 260 14.87 -28.00 -11.49
C ILE A 260 14.89 -29.52 -11.52
N SER A 261 14.85 -30.05 -12.74
CA SER A 261 14.91 -31.47 -13.04
C SER A 261 16.26 -32.09 -12.68
N LYS A 262 16.33 -33.40 -12.52
CA LYS A 262 17.59 -34.13 -12.32
C LYS A 262 18.65 -33.85 -13.38
N ILE A 263 18.25 -33.60 -14.61
CA ILE A 263 19.18 -33.28 -15.70
C ILE A 263 19.83 -31.90 -15.47
N ALA A 264 19.05 -30.90 -15.06
CA ALA A 264 19.55 -29.56 -14.75
C ALA A 264 20.38 -29.54 -13.47
N GLN A 265 20.07 -30.37 -12.48
CA GLN A 265 20.82 -30.48 -11.22
C GLN A 265 22.32 -30.79 -11.49
N SER A 266 22.62 -31.70 -12.41
CA SER A 266 24.01 -32.05 -12.75
C SER A 266 24.85 -30.89 -13.31
N LYS A 267 24.21 -29.83 -13.79
CA LYS A 267 24.81 -28.63 -14.39
C LYS A 267 24.66 -27.38 -13.52
N SER A 268 24.08 -27.52 -12.35
CA SER A 268 23.74 -26.44 -11.43
C SER A 268 24.52 -26.56 -10.12
N VAL A 269 24.56 -25.48 -9.33
CA VAL A 269 25.26 -25.45 -8.05
C VAL A 269 24.32 -25.81 -6.93
N PHE A 270 24.56 -26.95 -6.31
CA PHE A 270 23.87 -27.37 -5.09
C PHE A 270 24.43 -26.67 -3.85
N VAL A 271 23.54 -26.34 -2.92
CA VAL A 271 23.88 -25.86 -1.57
C VAL A 271 22.98 -26.48 -0.52
N GLU A 272 23.57 -26.78 0.61
CA GLU A 272 22.82 -27.25 1.78
C GLU A 272 22.12 -26.11 2.51
N ALA A 273 21.12 -26.46 3.31
CA ALA A 273 20.49 -25.54 4.26
C ALA A 273 21.55 -24.86 5.14
N GLY A 274 21.35 -23.59 5.46
CA GLY A 274 22.29 -22.78 6.22
C GLY A 274 23.41 -22.14 5.38
N THR A 275 23.31 -22.19 4.04
CA THR A 275 24.23 -21.50 3.14
C THR A 275 23.79 -20.03 2.94
N ILE A 276 24.76 -19.10 2.92
CA ILE A 276 24.47 -17.68 2.70
C ILE A 276 24.51 -17.41 1.20
N VAL A 277 23.44 -16.77 0.70
CA VAL A 277 23.31 -16.32 -0.69
C VAL A 277 23.00 -14.83 -0.75
N VAL A 278 23.49 -14.16 -1.81
CA VAL A 278 23.32 -12.72 -2.03
C VAL A 278 22.92 -12.47 -3.46
N THR A 279 21.88 -11.67 -3.70
CA THR A 279 21.44 -11.31 -5.06
C THR A 279 22.41 -10.34 -5.71
N LEU A 280 22.83 -10.66 -6.95
CA LEU A 280 23.77 -9.88 -7.76
C LEU A 280 23.12 -9.13 -8.92
N GLN A 281 21.86 -9.47 -9.24
CA GLN A 281 21.09 -8.88 -10.34
C GLN A 281 19.68 -8.56 -9.88
N GLY A 282 18.96 -7.74 -10.63
CA GLY A 282 17.60 -7.31 -10.25
C GLY A 282 17.61 -6.50 -8.97
N THR A 283 17.06 -7.03 -7.91
CA THR A 283 17.15 -6.41 -6.56
C THR A 283 18.46 -6.81 -5.91
N ILE A 284 19.53 -6.05 -6.18
CA ILE A 284 20.89 -6.31 -5.70
C ILE A 284 20.98 -6.16 -4.17
N GLY A 285 21.81 -7.01 -3.53
CA GLY A 285 22.15 -6.90 -2.11
C GLY A 285 21.14 -7.50 -1.15
N ARG A 286 20.12 -8.23 -1.61
CA ARG A 286 19.32 -9.07 -0.72
C ARG A 286 20.15 -10.26 -0.27
N VAL A 287 20.13 -10.53 1.02
CA VAL A 287 20.87 -11.63 1.64
C VAL A 287 19.90 -12.63 2.25
N ALA A 288 20.12 -13.92 2.01
CA ALA A 288 19.40 -14.99 2.70
C ALA A 288 20.37 -16.05 3.21
N ILE A 289 19.95 -16.72 4.28
CA ILE A 289 20.51 -17.99 4.75
C ILE A 289 19.50 -19.06 4.35
N THR A 290 19.89 -20.03 3.53
CA THR A 290 18.96 -21.05 3.02
C THR A 290 18.35 -21.85 4.17
N GLN A 291 17.05 -22.10 4.15
CA GLN A 291 16.33 -22.92 5.12
C GLN A 291 16.20 -24.38 4.71
N TYR A 292 16.49 -24.68 3.46
CA TYR A 292 16.40 -25.99 2.84
C TYR A 292 17.49 -26.17 1.80
N ASP A 293 17.79 -27.40 1.45
CA ASP A 293 18.69 -27.77 0.39
C ASP A 293 18.14 -27.33 -0.97
N CYS A 294 18.97 -26.73 -1.79
CA CYS A 294 18.52 -26.14 -3.05
C CYS A 294 19.66 -26.00 -4.07
N TYR A 295 19.27 -25.71 -5.29
CA TYR A 295 20.18 -25.27 -6.35
C TYR A 295 20.07 -23.75 -6.54
N VAL A 296 21.17 -23.10 -6.87
CA VAL A 296 21.25 -21.63 -6.88
C VAL A 296 21.59 -21.11 -8.27
N ASP A 297 20.80 -20.13 -8.74
CA ASP A 297 20.98 -19.49 -10.03
C ASP A 297 22.23 -18.58 -10.07
N ARG A 298 22.79 -18.38 -11.27
CA ARG A 298 23.93 -17.50 -11.54
C ARG A 298 23.73 -16.03 -11.16
N THR A 299 22.49 -15.63 -10.90
CA THR A 299 22.12 -14.28 -10.46
C THR A 299 22.40 -14.05 -8.97
N LEU A 300 22.84 -15.09 -8.24
CA LEU A 300 23.20 -15.01 -6.83
C LEU A 300 24.67 -15.41 -6.62
N ALA A 301 25.31 -14.76 -5.62
CA ALA A 301 26.54 -15.21 -5.01
C ALA A 301 26.24 -16.19 -3.87
N ILE A 302 27.09 -17.18 -3.68
CA ILE A 302 27.02 -18.22 -2.67
C ILE A 302 28.29 -18.13 -1.83
N PHE A 303 28.14 -18.06 -0.49
CA PHE A 303 29.26 -18.05 0.45
C PHE A 303 29.38 -19.40 1.13
N THR A 304 30.55 -20.05 0.99
CA THR A 304 30.88 -21.38 1.53
C THR A 304 32.26 -21.38 2.17
N ASN A 305 32.62 -22.47 2.84
CA ASN A 305 33.95 -22.70 3.36
C ASN A 305 34.50 -21.51 4.16
N PHE A 306 33.81 -21.16 5.24
CA PHE A 306 34.26 -20.07 6.11
C PHE A 306 35.63 -20.37 6.70
N LYS A 307 36.58 -19.49 6.40
CA LYS A 307 38.00 -19.58 6.85
C LYS A 307 38.16 -19.10 8.30
N VAL A 308 37.15 -18.39 8.82
CA VAL A 308 37.13 -17.85 10.17
C VAL A 308 35.85 -18.30 10.89
N LYS A 309 35.95 -18.45 12.22
CA LYS A 309 34.76 -18.73 13.04
C LYS A 309 33.92 -17.45 13.14
N ILE A 310 32.81 -17.40 12.45
CA ILE A 310 31.90 -16.27 12.40
C ILE A 310 30.46 -16.72 12.56
N ASN A 311 29.65 -15.90 13.24
CA ASN A 311 28.20 -16.10 13.25
C ASN A 311 27.60 -15.76 11.89
N LYS A 312 27.00 -16.72 11.22
CA LYS A 312 26.44 -16.56 9.86
C LYS A 312 25.40 -15.43 9.77
N LYS A 313 24.57 -15.27 10.82
CA LYS A 313 23.55 -14.20 10.85
C LYS A 313 24.20 -12.82 11.02
N TYR A 314 25.23 -12.70 11.84
CA TYR A 314 26.03 -11.49 11.95
C TYR A 314 26.69 -11.14 10.59
N PHE A 315 27.28 -12.12 9.93
CA PHE A 315 27.87 -11.92 8.60
C PHE A 315 26.83 -11.47 7.56
N ALA A 316 25.62 -12.07 7.59
CA ALA A 316 24.51 -11.64 6.74
C ALA A 316 24.09 -10.19 7.01
N TYR A 317 24.08 -9.73 8.27
CA TYR A 317 23.86 -8.32 8.61
C TYR A 317 24.94 -7.39 8.06
N GLN A 318 26.21 -7.79 8.17
CA GLN A 318 27.32 -7.00 7.64
C GLN A 318 27.27 -6.90 6.11
N LEU A 319 26.93 -7.97 5.40
CA LEU A 319 26.73 -7.96 3.94
C LEU A 319 25.59 -7.03 3.51
N LYS A 320 24.53 -6.96 4.29
CA LYS A 320 23.35 -6.12 3.98
C LYS A 320 23.58 -4.65 4.34
N ALA A 321 24.49 -4.34 5.24
CA ALA A 321 24.77 -2.98 5.71
C ALA A 321 25.70 -2.20 4.76
N LYS A 322 26.37 -2.86 3.86
CA LYS A 322 27.28 -2.33 2.83
C LYS A 322 26.55 -2.22 1.48
#